data_548f6acae291af3ae0b75390c77fbce7
#
_entry.id   548f6acae291af3ae0b75390c77fbce7
#
_cell.length_a   1.000
_cell.length_b   1.000
_cell.length_c   1.000
_cell.angle_alpha   90.00
_cell.angle_beta   90.00
_cell.angle_gamma   90.00
#
_symmetry.space_group_name_H-M   'P 1'
#
loop_
_entity.id
_entity.type
_entity.pdbx_description
1 polymer ?
#
loop_
_entity_poly.entity_id
_entity_poly.type
_entity_poly.pdbx_seq_one_letter_code
_entity_poly.pdbx_strand_id
1 'polypeptide(L)'
;MNISEMLAEQVNRLFTDRIDRQTWVDAEDGRPATALWAEIEQLGIPLAMCQEQHGGAGLSWTESEPMLRLCGAHAVPLPVGETAIAAWALSCAGLQVPEGPITVSTSLYQMDGQDRLQGRDTQLSWLPLVEHVVLLAERDGGLYLCLVRASEGEHQIVETLDRLPCAQWCLYGARPEQFAAAPPSLGTSSLQPLIAVLRSIQMAGALAKVLEFCVDYANTRVQFGKPIGKFQAIQHMIAELASQAAAAQVAGLYAARMIDAGNPFQAAAVAKALVGKAAGRAAAMAHQVFGAIGVTDEHSLHYYTRRLWQWRADAGSEHYWAERLGQQILARDGAALWSMLTQPMEQPV
;
A
#
# COMPACT_ATOMS: atom_id res chain seq x y z
N MET A 1 26.07 -2.75 5.64
CA MET A 1 24.61 -2.83 5.68
C MET A 1 24.12 -1.47 6.12
N ASN A 2 23.30 -0.81 5.32
CA ASN A 2 22.73 0.50 5.66
C ASN A 2 21.48 0.32 6.56
N ILE A 3 20.93 1.41 7.11
CA ILE A 3 19.77 1.37 8.03
C ILE A 3 18.55 0.71 7.37
N SER A 4 18.30 1.00 6.09
CA SER A 4 17.20 0.41 5.31
C SER A 4 17.34 -1.12 5.20
N GLU A 5 18.52 -1.63 4.90
CA GLU A 5 18.77 -3.08 4.81
C GLU A 5 18.62 -3.78 6.17
N MET A 6 19.10 -3.16 7.25
CA MET A 6 18.95 -3.69 8.61
C MET A 6 17.47 -3.74 9.02
N LEU A 7 16.74 -2.66 8.76
CA LEU A 7 15.30 -2.61 9.06
C LEU A 7 14.54 -3.67 8.25
N ALA A 8 14.80 -3.79 6.95
CA ALA A 8 14.15 -4.79 6.12
C ALA A 8 14.42 -6.22 6.59
N GLU A 9 15.65 -6.53 7.04
CA GLU A 9 15.98 -7.84 7.59
C GLU A 9 15.22 -8.12 8.91
N GLN A 10 15.16 -7.15 9.81
CA GLN A 10 14.41 -7.27 11.06
C GLN A 10 12.91 -7.45 10.83
N VAL A 11 12.33 -6.65 9.92
CA VAL A 11 10.92 -6.75 9.51
C VAL A 11 10.63 -8.12 8.90
N ASN A 12 11.47 -8.59 7.98
CA ASN A 12 11.30 -9.89 7.35
C ASN A 12 11.33 -11.03 8.38
N ARG A 13 12.27 -10.97 9.32
CA ARG A 13 12.36 -11.94 10.41
C ARG A 13 11.11 -11.91 11.29
N LEU A 14 10.71 -10.72 11.77
CA LEU A 14 9.51 -10.57 12.59
C LEU A 14 8.29 -11.17 11.91
N PHE A 15 8.04 -10.80 10.64
CA PHE A 15 6.87 -11.27 9.92
C PHE A 15 6.93 -12.77 9.61
N THR A 16 8.12 -13.31 9.33
CA THR A 16 8.30 -14.75 9.14
C THR A 16 7.98 -15.54 10.42
N ASP A 17 8.38 -15.02 11.57
CA ASP A 17 8.22 -15.71 12.87
C ASP A 17 6.80 -15.54 13.45
N ARG A 18 6.07 -14.49 13.09
CA ARG A 18 4.81 -14.09 13.76
C ARG A 18 3.56 -14.18 12.88
N ILE A 19 3.71 -14.21 11.57
CA ILE A 19 2.55 -14.26 10.67
C ILE A 19 2.40 -15.65 10.10
N ASP A 20 1.33 -16.29 10.51
CA ASP A 20 0.91 -17.60 10.05
C ASP A 20 -0.55 -17.56 9.56
N ARG A 21 -1.07 -18.73 9.21
CA ARG A 21 -2.45 -18.87 8.77
C ARG A 21 -3.45 -18.39 9.85
N GLN A 22 -3.19 -18.69 11.13
CA GLN A 22 -4.11 -18.32 12.20
C GLN A 22 -4.18 -16.79 12.35
N THR A 23 -3.06 -16.10 12.17
CA THR A 23 -3.01 -14.64 12.18
C THR A 23 -3.93 -14.01 11.11
N TRP A 24 -3.98 -14.60 9.91
CA TRP A 24 -4.90 -14.12 8.87
C TRP A 24 -6.36 -14.43 9.17
N VAL A 25 -6.66 -15.64 9.65
CA VAL A 25 -8.03 -16.03 10.06
C VAL A 25 -8.55 -15.12 11.15
N ASP A 26 -7.74 -14.87 12.19
CA ASP A 26 -8.12 -14.00 13.30
C ASP A 26 -8.42 -12.58 12.84
N ALA A 27 -7.60 -12.04 11.94
CA ALA A 27 -7.81 -10.70 11.40
C ALA A 27 -9.09 -10.61 10.54
N GLU A 28 -9.39 -11.63 9.73
CA GLU A 28 -10.63 -11.70 8.93
C GLU A 28 -11.87 -11.86 9.82
N ASP A 29 -11.73 -12.47 11.01
CA ASP A 29 -12.78 -12.57 12.03
C ASP A 29 -12.89 -11.33 12.92
N GLY A 30 -12.15 -10.26 12.63
CA GLY A 30 -12.16 -9.01 13.38
C GLY A 30 -11.34 -9.04 14.69
N ARG A 31 -10.48 -10.02 14.87
CA ARG A 31 -9.54 -10.11 16.01
C ARG A 31 -8.16 -9.59 15.60
N PRO A 32 -7.82 -8.33 15.93
CA PRO A 32 -6.55 -7.75 15.50
C PRO A 32 -5.36 -8.40 16.23
N ALA A 33 -4.23 -8.52 15.52
CA ALA A 33 -2.99 -9.05 16.06
C ALA A 33 -2.25 -8.02 16.95
N THR A 34 -2.82 -7.66 18.09
CA THR A 34 -2.33 -6.59 18.98
C THR A 34 -0.92 -6.87 19.52
N ALA A 35 -0.59 -8.13 19.80
CA ALA A 35 0.75 -8.52 20.25
C ALA A 35 1.80 -8.27 19.13
N LEU A 36 1.46 -8.60 17.88
CA LEU A 36 2.33 -8.30 16.74
C LEU A 36 2.49 -6.80 16.54
N TRP A 37 1.39 -6.02 16.71
CA TRP A 37 1.47 -4.56 16.62
C TRP A 37 2.45 -3.98 17.65
N ALA A 38 2.40 -4.42 18.89
CA ALA A 38 3.33 -3.97 19.93
C ALA A 38 4.81 -4.26 19.59
N GLU A 39 5.10 -5.43 18.98
CA GLU A 39 6.46 -5.74 18.51
C GLU A 39 6.89 -4.85 17.32
N ILE A 40 5.96 -4.53 16.41
CA ILE A 40 6.17 -3.60 15.29
C ILE A 40 6.52 -2.19 15.80
N GLU A 41 5.78 -1.69 16.79
CA GLU A 41 6.06 -0.40 17.43
C GLU A 41 7.40 -0.39 18.17
N GLN A 42 7.69 -1.44 18.92
CA GLN A 42 8.96 -1.57 19.66
C GLN A 42 10.18 -1.54 18.73
N LEU A 43 10.06 -2.04 17.51
CA LEU A 43 11.10 -1.97 16.49
C LEU A 43 11.18 -0.60 15.78
N GLY A 44 10.28 0.35 16.09
CA GLY A 44 10.23 1.66 15.47
C GLY A 44 9.77 1.66 14.00
N ILE A 45 9.21 0.56 13.51
CA ILE A 45 8.80 0.39 12.11
C ILE A 45 7.84 1.48 11.65
N PRO A 46 6.78 1.86 12.41
CA PRO A 46 5.84 2.89 11.99
C PRO A 46 6.46 4.28 11.87
N LEU A 47 7.54 4.55 12.60
CA LEU A 47 8.22 5.84 12.64
C LEU A 47 9.45 5.91 11.73
N ALA A 48 9.79 4.83 11.01
CA ALA A 48 11.02 4.74 10.21
C ALA A 48 11.20 5.92 9.23
N MET A 49 10.11 6.42 8.65
CA MET A 49 10.11 7.54 7.70
C MET A 49 10.04 8.92 8.37
N CYS A 50 9.72 9.00 9.67
CA CYS A 50 9.63 10.26 10.39
C CYS A 50 11.02 10.87 10.60
N GLN A 51 11.06 12.19 10.70
CA GLN A 51 12.28 12.93 11.05
C GLN A 51 12.76 12.53 12.46
N GLU A 52 14.06 12.63 12.73
CA GLU A 52 14.67 12.26 14.01
C GLU A 52 14.02 12.96 15.22
N GLN A 53 13.64 14.23 15.08
CA GLN A 53 12.93 14.99 16.11
C GLN A 53 11.56 14.40 16.51
N HIS A 54 10.98 13.55 15.67
CA HIS A 54 9.75 12.81 15.90
C HIS A 54 10.00 11.32 16.23
N GLY A 55 11.25 10.97 16.56
CA GLY A 55 11.64 9.61 16.97
C GLY A 55 11.84 8.64 15.80
N GLY A 56 11.91 9.13 14.56
CA GLY A 56 12.13 8.32 13.36
C GLY A 56 13.59 8.23 12.94
N ALA A 57 13.84 7.51 11.83
CA ALA A 57 15.16 7.38 11.21
C ALA A 57 15.32 8.28 9.96
N GLY A 58 14.28 9.04 9.58
CA GLY A 58 14.30 9.94 8.42
C GLY A 58 14.41 9.22 7.09
N LEU A 59 14.01 7.96 7.00
CA LEU A 59 14.12 7.19 5.77
C LEU A 59 13.25 7.79 4.67
N SER A 60 13.81 7.92 3.47
CA SER A 60 13.08 8.28 2.27
C SER A 60 12.11 7.16 1.85
N TRP A 61 11.22 7.44 0.90
CA TRP A 61 10.35 6.44 0.30
C TRP A 61 11.15 5.31 -0.36
N THR A 62 12.25 5.65 -1.05
CA THR A 62 13.16 4.69 -1.67
C THR A 62 13.80 3.75 -0.64
N GLU A 63 14.24 4.29 0.49
CA GLU A 63 14.85 3.50 1.56
C GLU A 63 13.82 2.67 2.33
N SER A 64 12.55 3.11 2.36
CA SER A 64 11.46 2.40 3.03
C SER A 64 10.75 1.38 2.12
N GLU A 65 10.99 1.41 0.79
CA GLU A 65 10.35 0.47 -0.15
C GLU A 65 10.52 -1.00 0.26
N PRO A 66 11.70 -1.49 0.66
CA PRO A 66 11.85 -2.90 1.05
C PRO A 66 10.96 -3.29 2.24
N MET A 67 10.84 -2.44 3.25
CA MET A 67 9.96 -2.64 4.41
C MET A 67 8.48 -2.66 3.97
N LEU A 68 8.04 -1.69 3.17
CA LEU A 68 6.66 -1.61 2.67
C LEU A 68 6.30 -2.80 1.77
N ARG A 69 7.26 -3.28 0.97
CA ARG A 69 7.10 -4.45 0.10
C ARG A 69 6.96 -5.74 0.92
N LEU A 70 7.67 -5.86 2.03
CA LEU A 70 7.55 -7.00 2.95
C LEU A 70 6.15 -7.07 3.58
N CYS A 71 5.47 -5.95 3.82
CA CYS A 71 4.07 -5.98 4.24
C CYS A 71 3.17 -6.74 3.24
N GLY A 72 3.45 -6.60 1.94
CA GLY A 72 2.76 -7.37 0.90
C GLY A 72 3.22 -8.83 0.81
N ALA A 73 4.54 -9.07 0.88
CA ALA A 73 5.12 -10.40 0.79
C ALA A 73 4.67 -11.34 1.93
N HIS A 74 4.39 -10.80 3.10
CA HIS A 74 3.85 -11.54 4.24
C HIS A 74 2.34 -11.39 4.41
N ALA A 75 1.67 -10.70 3.49
CA ALA A 75 0.25 -10.43 3.60
C ALA A 75 -0.14 -9.93 5.01
N VAL A 76 0.59 -8.94 5.52
CA VAL A 76 0.45 -8.43 6.90
C VAL A 76 -0.97 -7.95 7.15
N PRO A 77 -1.68 -8.47 8.18
CA PRO A 77 -3.06 -8.08 8.45
C PRO A 77 -3.16 -6.91 9.44
N LEU A 78 -2.31 -5.90 9.28
CA LEU A 78 -2.21 -4.69 10.10
C LEU A 78 -1.86 -3.47 9.24
N PRO A 79 -2.25 -2.25 9.62
CA PRO A 79 -2.04 -1.03 8.84
C PRO A 79 -0.61 -0.47 8.93
N VAL A 80 0.42 -1.32 8.79
CA VAL A 80 1.82 -0.91 8.98
C VAL A 80 2.23 0.16 7.95
N GLY A 81 1.90 -0.05 6.69
CA GLY A 81 2.25 0.89 5.63
C GLY A 81 1.47 2.19 5.72
N GLU A 82 0.18 2.12 6.03
CA GLU A 82 -0.68 3.29 6.22
C GLU A 82 -0.21 4.12 7.41
N THR A 83 0.15 3.47 8.52
CA THR A 83 0.67 4.17 9.70
C THR A 83 2.01 4.84 9.42
N ALA A 84 2.92 4.16 8.70
CA ALA A 84 4.21 4.74 8.33
C ALA A 84 4.04 6.01 7.44
N ILE A 85 3.11 5.98 6.49
CA ILE A 85 2.81 7.13 5.63
C ILE A 85 2.12 8.25 6.42
N ALA A 86 1.17 7.91 7.30
CA ALA A 86 0.50 8.88 8.16
C ALA A 86 1.49 9.58 9.08
N ALA A 87 2.35 8.82 9.75
CA ALA A 87 3.39 9.32 10.62
C ALA A 87 4.39 10.22 9.89
N TRP A 88 4.83 9.79 8.69
CA TRP A 88 5.68 10.60 7.83
C TRP A 88 5.02 11.94 7.47
N ALA A 89 3.76 11.92 7.03
CA ALA A 89 3.04 13.12 6.65
C ALA A 89 2.86 14.09 7.82
N LEU A 90 2.50 13.58 9.02
CA LEU A 90 2.40 14.37 10.24
C LEU A 90 3.75 14.98 10.62
N SER A 91 4.82 14.17 10.59
CA SER A 91 6.19 14.63 10.88
C SER A 91 6.62 15.75 9.93
N CYS A 92 6.35 15.64 8.64
CA CYS A 92 6.62 16.69 7.65
C CYS A 92 5.83 17.98 7.90
N ALA A 93 4.64 17.89 8.48
CA ALA A 93 3.80 19.03 8.84
C ALA A 93 4.15 19.62 10.23
N GLY A 94 5.09 19.04 10.96
CA GLY A 94 5.44 19.42 12.32
C GLY A 94 4.37 19.10 13.36
N LEU A 95 3.49 18.14 13.04
CA LEU A 95 2.44 17.66 13.93
C LEU A 95 2.94 16.48 14.76
N GLN A 96 2.34 16.28 15.95
CA GLN A 96 2.66 15.14 16.80
C GLN A 96 2.10 13.86 16.19
N VAL A 97 2.90 12.80 16.19
CA VAL A 97 2.49 11.46 15.78
C VAL A 97 1.91 10.73 17.00
N PRO A 98 0.64 10.33 17.00
CA PRO A 98 0.06 9.59 18.10
C PRO A 98 0.61 8.16 18.14
N GLU A 99 0.56 7.53 19.31
CA GLU A 99 0.82 6.10 19.48
C GLU A 99 -0.29 5.26 18.85
N GLY A 100 0.01 4.02 18.49
CA GLY A 100 -0.95 3.09 17.93
C GLY A 100 -1.08 3.16 16.39
N PRO A 101 -1.91 2.30 15.82
CA PRO A 101 -2.14 2.26 14.37
C PRO A 101 -2.94 3.47 13.90
N ILE A 102 -2.54 4.00 12.74
CA ILE A 102 -3.16 5.15 12.08
C ILE A 102 -3.54 4.75 10.67
N THR A 103 -4.68 5.25 10.17
CA THR A 103 -5.02 5.13 8.76
C THR A 103 -5.05 6.47 8.05
N VAL A 104 -5.11 6.42 6.71
CA VAL A 104 -5.07 7.59 5.83
C VAL A 104 -6.31 7.61 4.96
N SER A 105 -7.08 8.69 5.04
CA SER A 105 -8.18 8.92 4.09
C SER A 105 -7.64 9.48 2.77
N THR A 106 -8.11 8.90 1.67
CA THR A 106 -7.77 9.34 0.32
C THR A 106 -8.70 10.42 -0.23
N SER A 107 -9.78 10.70 0.48
CA SER A 107 -10.74 11.75 0.13
C SER A 107 -10.24 13.14 0.55
N LEU A 108 -10.67 14.17 -0.16
CA LEU A 108 -10.46 15.57 0.21
C LEU A 108 -11.70 16.06 0.98
N TYR A 109 -11.45 16.63 2.16
CA TYR A 109 -12.50 17.17 3.02
C TYR A 109 -12.57 18.70 2.89
N GLN A 110 -13.66 19.29 3.37
CA GLN A 110 -13.80 20.74 3.50
C GLN A 110 -13.65 21.12 4.99
N MET A 111 -12.94 22.20 5.27
CA MET A 111 -12.81 22.77 6.61
C MET A 111 -13.36 24.19 6.63
N ASP A 112 -14.26 24.50 7.55
CA ASP A 112 -14.83 25.84 7.66
C ASP A 112 -13.95 26.80 8.48
N GLY A 113 -14.34 28.09 8.54
CA GLY A 113 -13.63 29.12 9.32
C GLY A 113 -13.64 28.93 10.85
N GLN A 114 -14.30 27.88 11.35
CA GLN A 114 -14.32 27.46 12.75
C GLN A 114 -13.58 26.13 12.97
N ASP A 115 -12.75 25.73 12.01
CA ASP A 115 -11.97 24.47 11.99
C ASP A 115 -12.85 23.22 12.03
N ARG A 116 -14.07 23.26 11.47
CA ARG A 116 -14.95 22.12 11.42
C ARG A 116 -14.85 21.44 10.07
N LEU A 117 -14.65 20.12 10.11
CA LEU A 117 -14.48 19.25 8.95
C LEU A 117 -15.82 18.70 8.46
N GLN A 118 -15.98 18.69 7.14
CA GLN A 118 -17.09 18.03 6.47
C GLN A 118 -16.58 17.26 5.26
N GLY A 119 -17.02 16.02 5.13
CA GLY A 119 -16.65 15.18 3.99
C GLY A 119 -16.92 13.71 4.24
N ARG A 120 -16.57 12.89 3.27
CA ARG A 120 -16.85 11.46 3.27
C ARG A 120 -15.75 10.69 2.58
N ASP A 121 -15.33 9.59 3.20
CA ASP A 121 -14.59 8.51 2.56
C ASP A 121 -15.51 7.29 2.44
N THR A 122 -15.62 6.73 1.25
CA THR A 122 -16.53 5.60 0.98
C THR A 122 -15.93 4.26 1.31
N GLN A 123 -14.59 4.19 1.44
CA GLN A 123 -13.86 2.94 1.64
C GLN A 123 -12.53 3.21 2.36
N LEU A 124 -12.62 3.58 3.64
CA LEU A 124 -11.46 3.84 4.48
C LEU A 124 -10.98 2.54 5.13
N SER A 125 -9.88 2.01 4.60
CA SER A 125 -9.26 0.79 5.11
C SER A 125 -8.80 0.99 6.54
N TRP A 126 -8.94 -0.04 7.37
CA TRP A 126 -8.51 -0.13 8.76
C TRP A 126 -9.26 0.77 9.75
N LEU A 127 -10.22 1.58 9.32
CA LEU A 127 -10.95 2.48 10.23
C LEU A 127 -11.46 1.79 11.50
N PRO A 128 -12.01 0.56 11.46
CA PRO A 128 -12.49 -0.12 12.66
C PRO A 128 -11.40 -0.51 13.68
N LEU A 129 -10.12 -0.46 13.29
CA LEU A 129 -8.98 -0.87 14.13
C LEU A 129 -8.11 0.28 14.61
N VAL A 130 -8.38 1.51 14.19
CA VAL A 130 -7.53 2.66 14.48
C VAL A 130 -8.25 3.71 15.31
N GLU A 131 -7.51 4.42 16.14
CA GLU A 131 -8.05 5.58 16.88
C GLU A 131 -7.94 6.88 16.09
N HIS A 132 -7.00 6.95 15.12
CA HIS A 132 -6.70 8.18 14.39
C HIS A 132 -6.71 7.99 12.89
N VAL A 133 -7.16 9.03 12.21
CA VAL A 133 -7.20 9.15 10.74
C VAL A 133 -6.44 10.40 10.33
N VAL A 134 -5.53 10.27 9.38
CA VAL A 134 -4.89 11.40 8.71
C VAL A 134 -5.62 11.69 7.42
N LEU A 135 -5.95 12.97 7.17
CA LEU A 135 -6.66 13.41 5.98
C LEU A 135 -6.18 14.79 5.52
N LEU A 136 -6.51 15.15 4.28
CA LEU A 136 -6.39 16.52 3.78
C LEU A 136 -7.74 17.21 3.74
N ALA A 137 -7.75 18.49 4.15
CA ALA A 137 -8.91 19.36 4.07
C ALA A 137 -8.56 20.67 3.37
N GLU A 138 -9.52 21.20 2.61
CA GLU A 138 -9.42 22.51 1.96
C GLU A 138 -10.15 23.56 2.78
N ARG A 139 -9.50 24.73 2.96
CA ARG A 139 -10.08 25.92 3.58
C ARG A 139 -9.52 27.17 2.87
N ASP A 140 -10.41 28.04 2.38
CA ASP A 140 -10.05 29.32 1.75
C ASP A 140 -8.98 29.20 0.64
N GLY A 141 -9.01 28.10 -0.14
CA GLY A 141 -8.05 27.79 -1.19
C GLY A 141 -6.70 27.25 -0.70
N GLY A 142 -6.52 27.05 0.61
CA GLY A 142 -5.37 26.39 1.23
C GLY A 142 -5.66 24.94 1.59
N LEU A 143 -4.65 24.09 1.50
CA LEU A 143 -4.71 22.69 1.95
C LEU A 143 -4.11 22.54 3.35
N TYR A 144 -4.79 21.76 4.18
CA TYR A 144 -4.39 21.46 5.54
C TYR A 144 -4.32 19.96 5.77
N LEU A 145 -3.24 19.51 6.36
CA LEU A 145 -3.12 18.14 6.88
C LEU A 145 -3.74 18.11 8.28
N CYS A 146 -4.66 17.20 8.49
CA CYS A 146 -5.43 17.09 9.72
C CYS A 146 -5.27 15.70 10.33
N LEU A 147 -5.12 15.64 11.66
CA LEU A 147 -5.24 14.43 12.47
C LEU A 147 -6.60 14.46 13.17
N VAL A 148 -7.39 13.42 12.96
CA VAL A 148 -8.78 13.35 13.45
C VAL A 148 -9.00 12.03 14.18
N ARG A 149 -9.74 12.02 15.29
CA ARG A 149 -10.17 10.76 15.91
C ARG A 149 -11.18 10.04 15.04
N ALA A 150 -11.03 8.75 14.90
CA ALA A 150 -11.98 7.90 14.17
C ALA A 150 -13.41 8.01 14.72
N SER A 151 -13.52 8.20 16.05
CA SER A 151 -14.80 8.37 16.78
C SER A 151 -15.54 9.66 16.49
N GLU A 152 -14.90 10.67 15.87
CA GLU A 152 -15.54 11.95 15.50
C GLU A 152 -16.45 11.81 14.28
N GLY A 153 -16.34 10.73 13.52
CA GLY A 153 -17.14 10.49 12.34
C GLY A 153 -18.10 9.31 12.50
N GLU A 154 -19.21 9.41 11.80
CA GLU A 154 -20.12 8.27 11.63
C GLU A 154 -19.51 7.27 10.67
N HIS A 155 -19.57 5.97 11.00
CA HIS A 155 -19.02 4.96 10.13
C HIS A 155 -19.99 3.79 9.90
N GLN A 156 -19.86 3.19 8.73
CA GLN A 156 -20.58 1.97 8.35
C GLN A 156 -19.58 0.96 7.78
N ILE A 157 -19.56 -0.25 8.33
CA ILE A 157 -18.67 -1.32 7.87
C ILE A 157 -18.92 -1.63 6.40
N VAL A 158 -17.85 -1.80 5.65
CA VAL A 158 -17.82 -2.17 4.23
C VAL A 158 -17.12 -3.52 4.10
N GLU A 159 -17.78 -4.49 3.51
CA GLU A 159 -17.15 -5.77 3.18
C GLU A 159 -16.17 -5.59 2.01
N THR A 160 -14.97 -6.11 2.17
CA THR A 160 -13.89 -6.06 1.18
C THR A 160 -13.57 -7.45 0.64
N LEU A 161 -12.94 -7.52 -0.54
CA LEU A 161 -12.53 -8.81 -1.13
C LEU A 161 -11.50 -9.55 -0.27
N ASP A 162 -10.63 -8.81 0.41
CA ASP A 162 -9.61 -9.36 1.30
C ASP A 162 -10.10 -9.62 2.72
N ARG A 163 -11.37 -9.27 3.02
CA ARG A 163 -12.03 -9.40 4.33
C ARG A 163 -11.33 -8.67 5.47
N LEU A 164 -10.50 -7.69 5.14
CA LEU A 164 -9.85 -6.86 6.15
C LEU A 164 -10.76 -5.71 6.58
N PRO A 165 -10.57 -5.17 7.79
CA PRO A 165 -11.40 -4.10 8.32
C PRO A 165 -11.43 -2.86 7.43
N CYS A 166 -12.64 -2.46 7.04
CA CYS A 166 -12.89 -1.29 6.21
C CYS A 166 -14.24 -0.68 6.55
N ALA A 167 -14.37 0.62 6.44
CA ALA A 167 -15.66 1.29 6.64
C ALA A 167 -15.80 2.52 5.75
N GLN A 168 -17.02 2.88 5.43
CA GLN A 168 -17.36 4.23 5.02
C GLN A 168 -17.29 5.14 6.25
N TRP A 169 -16.79 6.35 6.09
CA TRP A 169 -16.65 7.32 7.17
C TRP A 169 -17.10 8.69 6.75
N CYS A 170 -17.94 9.34 7.57
CA CYS A 170 -18.52 10.64 7.30
C CYS A 170 -18.27 11.60 8.45
N LEU A 171 -17.79 12.80 8.15
CA LEU A 171 -17.62 13.89 9.09
C LEU A 171 -18.69 14.97 8.86
N TYR A 172 -19.35 15.41 9.91
CA TYR A 172 -20.40 16.42 9.92
C TYR A 172 -20.09 17.52 10.94
N GLY A 173 -19.01 18.26 10.73
CA GLY A 173 -18.60 19.33 11.63
C GLY A 173 -17.66 18.90 12.75
N ALA A 174 -16.98 17.77 12.58
CA ALA A 174 -15.92 17.29 13.49
C ALA A 174 -14.74 18.27 13.52
N ARG A 175 -14.05 18.35 14.64
CA ARG A 175 -12.83 19.15 14.77
C ARG A 175 -11.61 18.26 14.72
N PRO A 176 -10.55 18.64 13.96
CA PRO A 176 -9.29 17.93 14.05
C PRO A 176 -8.65 18.11 15.42
N GLU A 177 -7.97 17.09 15.93
CA GLU A 177 -7.14 17.21 17.14
C GLU A 177 -5.95 18.12 16.88
N GLN A 178 -5.36 17.97 15.69
CA GLN A 178 -4.24 18.77 15.23
C GLN A 178 -4.41 19.03 13.74
N PHE A 179 -3.96 20.17 13.28
CA PHE A 179 -3.84 20.47 11.86
C PHE A 179 -2.76 21.50 11.59
N ALA A 180 -2.19 21.44 10.40
CA ALA A 180 -1.23 22.42 9.88
C ALA A 180 -1.42 22.59 8.38
N ALA A 181 -0.88 23.65 7.80
CA ALA A 181 -0.80 23.76 6.35
C ALA A 181 -0.13 22.53 5.76
N ALA A 182 -0.69 21.98 4.69
CA ALA A 182 -0.14 20.79 4.06
C ALA A 182 1.29 21.08 3.56
N PRO A 183 2.30 20.29 3.99
CA PRO A 183 3.68 20.60 3.65
C PRO A 183 3.93 20.37 2.14
N PRO A 184 4.76 21.20 1.48
CA PRO A 184 5.09 21.04 0.08
C PRO A 184 5.71 19.66 -0.25
N SER A 185 6.37 19.03 0.73
CA SER A 185 6.95 17.68 0.60
C SER A 185 5.93 16.58 0.30
N LEU A 186 4.64 16.80 0.58
CA LEU A 186 3.60 15.88 0.12
C LEU A 186 3.47 15.87 -1.40
N GLY A 187 3.81 16.97 -2.08
CA GLY A 187 3.82 17.09 -3.54
C GLY A 187 2.47 16.85 -4.22
N THR A 188 1.38 16.86 -3.46
CA THR A 188 0.04 16.47 -3.94
C THR A 188 -1.07 17.23 -3.21
N SER A 189 -2.20 17.41 -3.90
CA SER A 189 -3.44 17.95 -3.34
C SER A 189 -4.38 16.88 -2.76
N SER A 190 -3.95 15.63 -2.73
CA SER A 190 -4.71 14.48 -2.23
C SER A 190 -3.72 13.41 -1.73
N LEU A 191 -4.05 12.69 -0.67
CA LEU A 191 -3.25 11.56 -0.17
C LEU A 191 -3.44 10.28 -1.02
N GLN A 192 -4.38 10.30 -1.97
CA GLN A 192 -4.65 9.17 -2.85
C GLN A 192 -3.42 8.66 -3.61
N PRO A 193 -2.54 9.49 -4.22
CA PRO A 193 -1.34 9.01 -4.89
C PRO A 193 -0.38 8.25 -3.96
N LEU A 194 -0.24 8.69 -2.71
CA LEU A 194 0.65 8.05 -1.74
C LEU A 194 0.16 6.64 -1.39
N ILE A 195 -1.13 6.50 -1.13
CA ILE A 195 -1.75 5.18 -0.87
C ILE A 195 -1.74 4.30 -2.13
N ALA A 196 -1.92 4.87 -3.32
CA ALA A 196 -1.81 4.12 -4.57
C ALA A 196 -0.40 3.55 -4.78
N VAL A 197 0.65 4.30 -4.44
CA VAL A 197 2.04 3.82 -4.46
C VAL A 197 2.26 2.76 -3.39
N LEU A 198 1.80 2.96 -2.16
CA LEU A 198 1.84 1.93 -1.12
C LEU A 198 1.23 0.61 -1.61
N ARG A 199 0.01 0.65 -2.17
CA ARG A 199 -0.64 -0.54 -2.72
C ARG A 199 0.15 -1.18 -3.85
N SER A 200 0.81 -0.40 -4.69
CA SER A 200 1.67 -0.92 -5.76
C SER A 200 2.90 -1.66 -5.20
N ILE A 201 3.54 -1.10 -4.19
CA ILE A 201 4.68 -1.73 -3.50
C ILE A 201 4.24 -3.02 -2.78
N GLN A 202 3.11 -2.99 -2.06
CA GLN A 202 2.55 -4.18 -1.39
C GLN A 202 2.18 -5.27 -2.40
N MET A 203 1.53 -4.92 -3.52
CA MET A 203 1.22 -5.87 -4.58
C MET A 203 2.48 -6.49 -5.18
N ALA A 204 3.57 -5.75 -5.36
CA ALA A 204 4.85 -6.29 -5.83
C ALA A 204 5.41 -7.36 -4.88
N GLY A 205 5.32 -7.14 -3.56
CA GLY A 205 5.69 -8.13 -2.55
C GLY A 205 4.81 -9.37 -2.59
N ALA A 206 3.50 -9.19 -2.67
CA ALA A 206 2.54 -10.29 -2.75
C ALA A 206 2.74 -11.13 -4.03
N LEU A 207 3.04 -10.49 -5.17
CA LEU A 207 3.32 -11.17 -6.44
C LEU A 207 4.56 -12.04 -6.37
N ALA A 208 5.62 -11.58 -5.69
CA ALA A 208 6.82 -12.38 -5.45
C ALA A 208 6.50 -13.65 -4.64
N LYS A 209 5.67 -13.52 -3.60
CA LYS A 209 5.26 -14.67 -2.78
C LYS A 209 4.33 -15.63 -3.52
N VAL A 210 3.42 -15.11 -4.33
CA VAL A 210 2.56 -15.95 -5.20
C VAL A 210 3.39 -16.73 -6.22
N LEU A 211 4.44 -16.13 -6.78
CA LEU A 211 5.38 -16.83 -7.66
C LEU A 211 6.09 -17.97 -6.91
N GLU A 212 6.61 -17.73 -5.71
CA GLU A 212 7.24 -18.74 -4.86
C GLU A 212 6.29 -19.93 -4.64
N PHE A 213 5.05 -19.67 -4.22
CA PHE A 213 4.03 -20.70 -4.05
C PHE A 213 3.79 -21.51 -5.33
N CYS A 214 3.69 -20.85 -6.48
CA CYS A 214 3.47 -21.54 -7.76
C CYS A 214 4.65 -22.44 -8.14
N VAL A 215 5.88 -21.99 -7.93
CA VAL A 215 7.10 -22.76 -8.18
C VAL A 215 7.16 -23.99 -7.29
N ASP A 216 6.94 -23.83 -5.98
CA ASP A 216 6.98 -24.91 -5.02
C ASP A 216 5.89 -25.95 -5.31
N TYR A 217 4.66 -25.50 -5.54
CA TYR A 217 3.55 -26.38 -5.87
C TYR A 217 3.79 -27.12 -7.18
N ALA A 218 4.29 -26.47 -8.22
CA ALA A 218 4.57 -27.10 -9.51
C ALA A 218 5.67 -28.16 -9.42
N ASN A 219 6.63 -28.00 -8.51
CA ASN A 219 7.71 -28.97 -8.29
C ASN A 219 7.29 -30.16 -7.43
N THR A 220 6.31 -29.99 -6.54
CA THR A 220 5.89 -31.01 -5.57
C THR A 220 4.65 -31.78 -6.02
N ARG A 221 3.71 -31.13 -6.73
CA ARG A 221 2.46 -31.76 -7.19
C ARG A 221 2.71 -32.70 -8.35
N VAL A 222 2.43 -34.01 -8.13
CA VAL A 222 2.56 -35.02 -9.18
C VAL A 222 1.20 -35.29 -9.83
N GLN A 223 1.15 -35.24 -11.15
CA GLN A 223 0.02 -35.65 -12.00
C GLN A 223 0.57 -36.31 -13.27
N PHE A 224 -0.16 -37.28 -13.80
CA PHE A 224 0.26 -38.02 -15.02
C PHE A 224 1.69 -38.60 -14.89
N GLY A 225 2.06 -39.08 -13.69
CA GLY A 225 3.34 -39.75 -13.40
C GLY A 225 4.55 -38.86 -13.23
N LYS A 226 4.41 -37.50 -13.21
CA LYS A 226 5.53 -36.58 -13.00
C LYS A 226 5.07 -35.27 -12.34
N PRO A 227 5.99 -34.46 -11.74
CA PRO A 227 5.67 -33.14 -11.26
C PRO A 227 5.04 -32.26 -12.36
N ILE A 228 4.01 -31.47 -12.00
CA ILE A 228 3.31 -30.65 -13.00
C ILE A 228 4.22 -29.58 -13.63
N GLY A 229 5.27 -29.14 -12.94
CA GLY A 229 6.31 -28.25 -13.47
C GLY A 229 7.12 -28.83 -14.66
N LYS A 230 6.95 -30.12 -14.99
CA LYS A 230 7.53 -30.75 -16.19
C LYS A 230 6.66 -30.58 -17.43
N PHE A 231 5.48 -29.97 -17.32
CA PHE A 231 4.61 -29.68 -18.47
C PHE A 231 4.86 -28.27 -18.99
N GLN A 232 5.02 -28.12 -20.30
CA GLN A 232 5.30 -26.82 -20.94
C GLN A 232 4.26 -25.76 -20.63
N ALA A 233 2.97 -26.12 -20.54
CA ALA A 233 1.90 -25.19 -20.21
C ALA A 233 2.10 -24.54 -18.83
N ILE A 234 2.53 -25.33 -17.83
CA ILE A 234 2.84 -24.83 -16.48
C ILE A 234 4.11 -23.97 -16.51
N GLN A 235 5.16 -24.40 -17.23
CA GLN A 235 6.40 -23.65 -17.37
C GLN A 235 6.15 -22.26 -17.98
N HIS A 236 5.31 -22.16 -19.00
CA HIS A 236 4.94 -20.89 -19.64
C HIS A 236 4.19 -19.98 -18.67
N MET A 237 3.21 -20.51 -17.90
CA MET A 237 2.50 -19.71 -16.90
C MET A 237 3.43 -19.21 -15.79
N ILE A 238 4.35 -20.04 -15.29
CA ILE A 238 5.33 -19.63 -14.27
C ILE A 238 6.29 -18.58 -14.83
N ALA A 239 6.75 -18.71 -16.08
CA ALA A 239 7.62 -17.73 -16.73
C ALA A 239 6.91 -16.38 -16.92
N GLU A 240 5.64 -16.38 -17.32
CA GLU A 240 4.85 -15.14 -17.40
C GLU A 240 4.64 -14.54 -16.03
N LEU A 241 4.27 -15.34 -15.01
CA LEU A 241 4.11 -14.88 -13.63
C LEU A 241 5.40 -14.25 -13.09
N ALA A 242 6.57 -14.87 -13.35
CA ALA A 242 7.87 -14.34 -12.97
C ALA A 242 8.14 -12.98 -13.62
N SER A 243 7.80 -12.84 -14.91
CA SER A 243 7.94 -11.57 -15.65
C SER A 243 7.04 -10.46 -15.05
N GLN A 244 5.79 -10.81 -14.68
CA GLN A 244 4.86 -9.86 -14.03
C GLN A 244 5.37 -9.44 -12.64
N ALA A 245 5.86 -10.38 -11.83
CA ALA A 245 6.41 -10.11 -10.50
C ALA A 245 7.65 -9.21 -10.58
N ALA A 246 8.58 -9.51 -11.50
CA ALA A 246 9.78 -8.68 -11.71
C ALA A 246 9.43 -7.26 -12.15
N ALA A 247 8.52 -7.11 -13.11
CA ALA A 247 8.06 -5.80 -13.58
C ALA A 247 7.38 -5.01 -12.45
N ALA A 248 6.59 -5.68 -11.60
CA ALA A 248 5.94 -5.04 -10.45
C ALA A 248 6.96 -4.53 -9.41
N GLN A 249 8.02 -5.28 -9.13
CA GLN A 249 9.08 -4.85 -8.22
C GLN A 249 9.80 -3.60 -8.74
N VAL A 250 10.15 -3.59 -10.02
CA VAL A 250 10.78 -2.42 -10.65
C VAL A 250 9.85 -1.20 -10.59
N ALA A 251 8.56 -1.39 -10.85
CA ALA A 251 7.58 -0.30 -10.80
C ALA A 251 7.37 0.25 -9.39
N GLY A 252 7.38 -0.62 -8.36
CA GLY A 252 7.29 -0.20 -6.96
C GLY A 252 8.49 0.68 -6.54
N LEU A 253 9.71 0.22 -6.85
CA LEU A 253 10.94 0.98 -6.58
C LEU A 253 10.98 2.30 -7.36
N TYR A 254 10.58 2.28 -8.65
CA TYR A 254 10.46 3.49 -9.46
C TYR A 254 9.50 4.49 -8.81
N ALA A 255 8.34 4.02 -8.36
CA ALA A 255 7.34 4.88 -7.73
C ALA A 255 7.85 5.52 -6.42
N ALA A 256 8.56 4.77 -5.58
CA ALA A 256 9.18 5.30 -4.38
C ALA A 256 10.16 6.44 -4.71
N ARG A 257 11.05 6.24 -5.69
CA ARG A 257 11.98 7.27 -6.17
C ARG A 257 11.26 8.51 -6.74
N MET A 258 10.15 8.31 -7.43
CA MET A 258 9.38 9.43 -7.98
C MET A 258 8.69 10.25 -6.89
N ILE A 259 8.29 9.64 -5.77
CA ILE A 259 7.80 10.40 -4.62
C ILE A 259 8.93 11.23 -4.00
N ASP A 260 10.10 10.64 -3.79
CA ASP A 260 11.29 11.36 -3.28
C ASP A 260 11.67 12.54 -4.19
N ALA A 261 11.43 12.43 -5.50
CA ALA A 261 11.61 13.49 -6.48
C ALA A 261 10.43 14.50 -6.55
N GLY A 262 9.43 14.42 -5.67
CA GLY A 262 8.29 15.34 -5.61
C GLY A 262 7.21 15.10 -6.68
N ASN A 263 7.14 13.90 -7.28
CA ASN A 263 6.20 13.56 -8.34
C ASN A 263 5.21 12.44 -7.98
N PRO A 264 4.43 12.55 -6.89
CA PRO A 264 3.58 11.47 -6.40
C PRO A 264 2.47 11.07 -7.37
N PHE A 265 1.92 12.00 -8.16
CA PHE A 265 0.92 11.67 -9.18
C PHE A 265 1.50 10.74 -10.26
N GLN A 266 2.67 11.06 -10.80
CA GLN A 266 3.32 10.24 -11.83
C GLN A 266 3.75 8.88 -11.26
N ALA A 267 4.26 8.87 -10.03
CA ALA A 267 4.57 7.64 -9.30
C ALA A 267 3.37 6.70 -9.25
N ALA A 268 2.22 7.20 -8.76
CA ALA A 268 0.99 6.44 -8.65
C ALA A 268 0.46 5.98 -10.01
N ALA A 269 0.41 6.89 -11.00
CA ALA A 269 -0.17 6.60 -12.30
C ALA A 269 0.59 5.50 -13.05
N VAL A 270 1.92 5.55 -13.05
CA VAL A 270 2.76 4.54 -13.70
C VAL A 270 2.69 3.20 -12.95
N ALA A 271 2.90 3.23 -11.62
CA ALA A 271 2.96 2.00 -10.83
C ALA A 271 1.60 1.29 -10.78
N LYS A 272 0.50 1.98 -10.46
CA LYS A 272 -0.83 1.36 -10.38
C LYS A 272 -1.31 0.84 -11.73
N ALA A 273 -1.06 1.57 -12.82
CA ALA A 273 -1.44 1.11 -14.16
C ALA A 273 -0.72 -0.18 -14.56
N LEU A 274 0.56 -0.34 -14.19
CA LEU A 274 1.35 -1.52 -14.48
C LEU A 274 1.05 -2.67 -13.50
N VAL A 275 1.21 -2.40 -12.20
CA VAL A 275 1.13 -3.43 -11.15
C VAL A 275 -0.29 -3.96 -11.01
N GLY A 276 -1.32 -3.12 -11.16
CA GLY A 276 -2.72 -3.55 -11.16
C GLY A 276 -3.04 -4.57 -12.25
N LYS A 277 -2.52 -4.37 -13.47
CA LYS A 277 -2.64 -5.35 -14.57
C LYS A 277 -1.88 -6.64 -14.25
N ALA A 278 -0.65 -6.51 -13.73
CA ALA A 278 0.16 -7.65 -13.32
C ALA A 278 -0.55 -8.49 -12.25
N ALA A 279 -1.11 -7.85 -11.24
CA ALA A 279 -1.84 -8.52 -10.15
C ALA A 279 -3.02 -9.35 -10.64
N GLY A 280 -3.84 -8.80 -11.57
CA GLY A 280 -4.96 -9.53 -12.14
C GLY A 280 -4.54 -10.76 -12.95
N ARG A 281 -3.51 -10.63 -13.80
CA ARG A 281 -2.97 -11.74 -14.60
C ARG A 281 -2.32 -12.81 -13.73
N ALA A 282 -1.50 -12.39 -12.78
CA ALA A 282 -0.79 -13.28 -11.87
C ALA A 282 -1.75 -14.09 -10.99
N ALA A 283 -2.79 -13.46 -10.42
CA ALA A 283 -3.79 -14.17 -9.64
C ALA A 283 -4.50 -15.25 -10.46
N ALA A 284 -4.91 -14.93 -11.70
CA ALA A 284 -5.55 -15.91 -12.59
C ALA A 284 -4.62 -17.09 -12.93
N MET A 285 -3.34 -16.81 -13.25
CA MET A 285 -2.35 -17.86 -13.54
C MET A 285 -2.05 -18.73 -12.30
N ALA A 286 -1.93 -18.12 -11.13
CA ALA A 286 -1.69 -18.85 -9.89
C ALA A 286 -2.84 -19.81 -9.58
N HIS A 287 -4.09 -19.36 -9.66
CA HIS A 287 -5.25 -20.24 -9.49
C HIS A 287 -5.33 -21.32 -10.56
N GLN A 288 -4.89 -21.05 -11.80
CA GLN A 288 -4.81 -22.08 -12.84
C GLN A 288 -3.74 -23.15 -12.51
N VAL A 289 -2.58 -22.76 -11.99
CA VAL A 289 -1.51 -23.70 -11.57
C VAL A 289 -1.96 -24.56 -10.40
N PHE A 290 -2.63 -23.98 -9.40
CA PHE A 290 -3.08 -24.69 -8.20
C PHE A 290 -4.36 -25.50 -8.41
N GLY A 291 -5.23 -25.10 -9.35
CA GLY A 291 -6.56 -25.67 -9.50
C GLY A 291 -7.43 -25.43 -8.26
N ALA A 292 -8.25 -26.42 -7.89
CA ALA A 292 -9.20 -26.29 -6.78
C ALA A 292 -8.55 -25.98 -5.42
N ILE A 293 -7.36 -26.48 -5.15
CA ILE A 293 -6.64 -26.25 -3.87
C ILE A 293 -6.34 -24.77 -3.66
N GLY A 294 -6.14 -24.00 -4.73
CA GLY A 294 -5.83 -22.57 -4.64
C GLY A 294 -6.96 -21.71 -4.08
N VAL A 295 -8.20 -22.20 -4.05
CA VAL A 295 -9.38 -21.49 -3.51
C VAL A 295 -9.92 -22.09 -2.22
N THR A 296 -9.30 -23.18 -1.73
CA THR A 296 -9.68 -23.84 -0.48
C THR A 296 -8.79 -23.40 0.67
N ASP A 297 -9.24 -23.68 1.89
CA ASP A 297 -8.47 -23.42 3.11
C ASP A 297 -7.23 -24.30 3.28
N GLU A 298 -6.98 -25.25 2.37
CA GLU A 298 -5.82 -26.13 2.42
C GLU A 298 -4.50 -25.39 2.08
N HIS A 299 -4.58 -24.28 1.35
CA HIS A 299 -3.43 -23.51 0.93
C HIS A 299 -3.64 -21.99 1.10
N SER A 300 -2.57 -21.28 1.47
CA SER A 300 -2.63 -19.85 1.77
C SER A 300 -2.73 -18.92 0.54
N LEU A 301 -2.75 -19.46 -0.69
CA LEU A 301 -2.79 -18.66 -1.93
C LEU A 301 -3.94 -17.65 -1.95
N HIS A 302 -5.12 -18.05 -1.48
CA HIS A 302 -6.32 -17.22 -1.54
C HIS A 302 -6.21 -15.94 -0.68
N TYR A 303 -5.42 -15.93 0.42
CA TYR A 303 -5.17 -14.71 1.19
C TYR A 303 -4.43 -13.66 0.37
N TYR A 304 -3.47 -14.10 -0.45
CA TYR A 304 -2.69 -13.21 -1.32
C TYR A 304 -3.50 -12.74 -2.53
N THR A 305 -4.22 -13.63 -3.20
CA THR A 305 -4.98 -13.25 -4.41
C THR A 305 -6.16 -12.35 -4.08
N ARG A 306 -6.85 -12.53 -2.94
CA ARG A 306 -7.90 -11.61 -2.48
C ARG A 306 -7.34 -10.22 -2.18
N ARG A 307 -6.15 -10.10 -1.56
CA ARG A 307 -5.47 -8.83 -1.35
C ARG A 307 -5.03 -8.19 -2.66
N LEU A 308 -4.47 -8.95 -3.59
CA LEU A 308 -4.13 -8.44 -4.91
C LEU A 308 -5.35 -7.83 -5.61
N TRP A 309 -6.52 -8.47 -5.53
CA TRP A 309 -7.76 -7.94 -6.11
C TRP A 309 -8.27 -6.71 -5.37
N GLN A 310 -8.23 -6.68 -4.04
CA GLN A 310 -8.61 -5.51 -3.25
C GLN A 310 -7.68 -4.34 -3.52
N TRP A 311 -6.38 -4.52 -3.41
CA TRP A 311 -5.39 -3.46 -3.60
C TRP A 311 -5.34 -2.89 -5.04
N ARG A 312 -5.79 -3.66 -6.04
CA ARG A 312 -6.04 -3.11 -7.39
C ARG A 312 -7.08 -2.01 -7.38
N ALA A 313 -8.15 -2.18 -6.61
CA ALA A 313 -9.24 -1.21 -6.52
C ALA A 313 -8.90 -0.03 -5.60
N ASP A 314 -8.16 -0.29 -4.51
CA ASP A 314 -7.81 0.71 -3.50
C ASP A 314 -7.07 1.91 -4.10
N ALA A 315 -7.45 3.10 -3.65
CA ALA A 315 -6.86 4.38 -4.09
C ALA A 315 -6.85 4.57 -5.63
N GLY A 316 -7.82 4.00 -6.30
CA GLY A 316 -7.97 4.04 -7.77
C GLY A 316 -7.42 2.80 -8.47
N SER A 317 -8.20 2.28 -9.42
CA SER A 317 -7.84 1.10 -10.22
C SER A 317 -6.73 1.41 -11.23
N GLU A 318 -6.16 0.36 -11.83
CA GLU A 318 -5.23 0.50 -12.95
C GLU A 318 -5.83 1.27 -14.14
N HIS A 319 -7.14 1.15 -14.33
CA HIS A 319 -7.85 1.87 -15.40
C HIS A 319 -7.94 3.36 -15.10
N TYR A 320 -8.34 3.70 -13.89
CA TYR A 320 -8.40 5.09 -13.40
C TYR A 320 -7.05 5.81 -13.57
N TRP A 321 -5.95 5.19 -13.14
CA TRP A 321 -4.63 5.78 -13.23
C TRP A 321 -4.08 5.84 -14.65
N ALA A 322 -4.34 4.81 -15.47
CA ALA A 322 -3.95 4.81 -16.89
C ALA A 322 -4.67 5.91 -17.69
N GLU A 323 -5.96 6.14 -17.42
CA GLU A 323 -6.73 7.22 -18.05
C GLU A 323 -6.15 8.59 -17.70
N ARG A 324 -5.91 8.86 -16.40
CA ARG A 324 -5.34 10.13 -15.95
C ARG A 324 -3.92 10.38 -16.48
N LEU A 325 -3.10 9.34 -16.55
CA LEU A 325 -1.78 9.43 -17.17
C LEU A 325 -1.91 9.75 -18.66
N GLY A 326 -2.80 9.06 -19.38
CA GLY A 326 -3.08 9.31 -20.78
C GLY A 326 -3.55 10.75 -21.04
N GLN A 327 -4.47 11.27 -20.24
CA GLN A 327 -4.92 12.67 -20.34
C GLN A 327 -3.75 13.66 -20.13
N GLN A 328 -2.88 13.41 -19.15
CA GLN A 328 -1.72 14.26 -18.90
C GLN A 328 -0.71 14.24 -20.06
N ILE A 329 -0.49 13.06 -20.66
CA ILE A 329 0.40 12.91 -21.82
C ILE A 329 -0.18 13.62 -23.05
N LEU A 330 -1.46 13.43 -23.34
CA LEU A 330 -2.14 14.04 -24.49
C LEU A 330 -2.26 15.56 -24.39
N ALA A 331 -2.25 16.12 -23.18
CA ALA A 331 -2.22 17.58 -22.97
C ALA A 331 -0.86 18.22 -23.26
N ARG A 332 0.19 17.42 -23.49
CA ARG A 332 1.55 17.87 -23.81
C ARG A 332 1.85 17.68 -25.30
N ASP A 333 2.82 18.45 -25.83
CA ASP A 333 3.37 18.21 -27.16
C ASP A 333 4.06 16.83 -27.20
N GLY A 334 3.85 16.06 -28.29
CA GLY A 334 4.44 14.74 -28.45
C GLY A 334 5.98 14.71 -28.37
N ALA A 335 6.65 15.82 -28.71
CA ALA A 335 8.11 15.97 -28.52
C ALA A 335 8.52 15.96 -27.03
N ALA A 336 7.65 16.41 -26.13
CA ALA A 336 7.92 16.43 -24.69
C ALA A 336 7.80 15.03 -24.04
N LEU A 337 7.08 14.10 -24.66
CA LEU A 337 6.88 12.76 -24.13
C LEU A 337 8.20 11.99 -24.00
N TRP A 338 9.04 12.02 -25.03
CA TRP A 338 10.33 11.30 -25.02
C TRP A 338 11.25 11.84 -23.93
N SER A 339 11.34 13.17 -23.78
CA SER A 339 12.11 13.80 -22.72
C SER A 339 11.60 13.37 -21.32
N MET A 340 10.28 13.31 -21.13
CA MET A 340 9.68 12.88 -19.87
C MET A 340 10.01 11.42 -19.51
N LEU A 341 10.11 10.54 -20.53
CA LEU A 341 10.42 9.12 -20.34
C LEU A 341 11.92 8.84 -20.16
N THR A 342 12.77 9.69 -20.71
CA THR A 342 14.23 9.45 -20.79
C THR A 342 15.06 10.40 -19.95
N GLN A 343 14.48 11.45 -19.36
CA GLN A 343 15.22 12.30 -18.43
C GLN A 343 15.70 11.43 -17.25
N PRO A 344 17.01 11.44 -16.95
CA PRO A 344 17.52 10.85 -15.73
C PRO A 344 16.79 11.51 -14.55
N MET A 345 16.35 10.70 -13.58
CA MET A 345 15.90 11.26 -12.31
C MET A 345 17.13 11.95 -11.69
N GLU A 346 17.15 13.27 -11.69
CA GLU A 346 18.17 14.00 -10.96
C GLU A 346 18.07 13.58 -9.49
N GLN A 347 19.15 13.05 -8.95
CA GLN A 347 19.21 12.78 -7.52
C GLN A 347 19.06 14.11 -6.80
N PRO A 348 18.16 14.24 -5.82
CA PRO A 348 18.20 15.42 -4.96
C PRO A 348 19.56 15.45 -4.27
N VAL A 349 20.22 16.60 -4.42
CA VAL A 349 21.54 16.92 -3.81
C VAL A 349 21.37 17.04 -2.29
#